data_8e9b4250f2952398f8aa465a094baaa6
#
_entry.id   8e9b4250f2952398f8aa465a094baaa6
#
_cell.length_a   1.000
_cell.length_b   1.000
_cell.length_c   1.000
_cell.angle_alpha   90.00
_cell.angle_beta   90.00
_cell.angle_gamma   90.00
#
_symmetry.space_group_name_H-M   'P 1'
#
loop_
_entity.id
_entity.type
_entity.pdbx_description
1 polymer ?
#
loop_
_entity_poly.entity_id
_entity_poly.type
_entity_poly.pdbx_seq_one_letter_code
_entity_poly.pdbx_strand_id
1 'polypeptide(L)'
;IINNVISNFNKVNDYKVDVNIKVDVEFIKVPETKAKIYFKQPDKVHLEAEGFAMLPKNGMEFSPSSLIKKDYTAIYEQDVELNGFKTSVVKVIPLGDQGEVILSTYWIDQKKQVIRKVESTTKTNGTFTIDFNYDDKIKYPLPVKIVFAFNMDKMNIPATISGETNSEKPDKKNKNAGSTTKGKVIVNYSNYLVNKGVPDSIFEEKNKESN
;
A
#
# COMPACT_ATOMS: atom_id res chain seq x y z
N ILE A 1 -3.74 -19.47 8.43
CA ILE A 1 -4.54 -18.32 7.93
C ILE A 1 -3.70 -17.53 6.94
N ILE A 2 -2.57 -16.92 7.35
CA ILE A 2 -1.71 -16.10 6.48
C ILE A 2 -1.22 -16.89 5.26
N ASN A 3 -0.76 -18.12 5.43
CA ASN A 3 -0.30 -18.96 4.33
C ASN A 3 -1.37 -19.19 3.25
N ASN A 4 -2.65 -19.22 3.64
CA ASN A 4 -3.75 -19.35 2.70
C ASN A 4 -3.90 -18.09 1.82
N VAL A 5 -3.71 -16.92 2.41
CA VAL A 5 -3.71 -15.63 1.67
C VAL A 5 -2.58 -15.62 0.65
N ILE A 6 -1.37 -15.99 1.08
CA ILE A 6 -0.18 -16.07 0.20
C ILE A 6 -0.41 -17.07 -0.92
N SER A 7 -0.87 -18.29 -0.59
CA SER A 7 -1.15 -19.34 -1.57
C SER A 7 -2.25 -18.94 -2.57
N ASN A 8 -3.25 -18.19 -2.10
CA ASN A 8 -4.29 -17.68 -2.98
C ASN A 8 -3.75 -16.65 -3.97
N PHE A 9 -2.92 -15.72 -3.47
CA PHE A 9 -2.28 -14.71 -4.33
C PHE A 9 -1.26 -15.33 -5.30
N ASN A 10 -0.59 -16.41 -4.94
CA ASN A 10 0.35 -17.10 -5.82
C ASN A 10 -0.26 -17.66 -7.11
N LYS A 11 -1.59 -17.64 -7.25
CA LYS A 11 -2.28 -17.90 -8.52
C LYS A 11 -2.17 -16.77 -9.53
N VAL A 12 -1.69 -15.59 -9.06
CA VAL A 12 -1.43 -14.42 -9.89
C VAL A 12 0.05 -14.39 -10.22
N ASN A 13 0.43 -14.83 -11.42
CA ASN A 13 1.83 -14.80 -11.87
C ASN A 13 2.25 -13.39 -12.30
N ASP A 14 1.35 -12.70 -12.98
CA ASP A 14 1.54 -11.34 -13.45
C ASP A 14 0.19 -10.62 -13.56
N TYR A 15 0.23 -9.28 -13.52
CA TYR A 15 -0.89 -8.46 -13.95
C TYR A 15 -0.43 -7.11 -14.49
N LYS A 16 -1.29 -6.54 -15.35
CA LYS A 16 -1.32 -5.13 -15.71
C LYS A 16 -2.66 -4.56 -15.28
N VAL A 17 -2.67 -3.34 -14.74
CA VAL A 17 -3.88 -2.69 -14.26
C VAL A 17 -3.79 -1.18 -14.43
N ASP A 18 -4.90 -0.54 -14.78
CA ASP A 18 -5.03 0.91 -14.76
C ASP A 18 -5.41 1.35 -13.34
N VAL A 19 -4.77 2.41 -12.85
CA VAL A 19 -5.03 2.97 -11.53
C VAL A 19 -5.35 4.45 -11.60
N ASN A 20 -6.27 4.88 -10.74
CA ASN A 20 -6.54 6.28 -10.46
C ASN A 20 -6.25 6.54 -8.99
N ILE A 21 -5.35 7.47 -8.71
CA ILE A 21 -4.81 7.79 -7.40
C ILE A 21 -5.29 9.17 -6.99
N LYS A 22 -5.97 9.22 -5.84
CA LYS A 22 -6.42 10.46 -5.21
C LYS A 22 -5.75 10.59 -3.86
N VAL A 23 -5.07 11.71 -3.65
CA VAL A 23 -4.47 12.10 -2.38
C VAL A 23 -5.38 13.13 -1.71
N ASP A 24 -5.87 12.81 -0.52
CA ASP A 24 -6.72 13.66 0.30
C ASP A 24 -6.01 13.89 1.64
N VAL A 25 -5.25 14.97 1.69
CA VAL A 25 -4.45 15.37 2.86
C VAL A 25 -4.76 16.81 3.16
N GLU A 26 -5.05 17.12 4.42
CA GLU A 26 -5.22 18.51 4.87
C GLU A 26 -4.01 19.34 4.43
N PHE A 27 -4.25 20.50 3.84
CA PHE A 27 -3.26 21.48 3.34
C PHE A 27 -2.52 21.13 2.03
N ILE A 28 -2.73 19.94 1.44
CA ILE A 28 -2.07 19.57 0.18
C ILE A 28 -3.14 19.32 -0.88
N LYS A 29 -3.10 20.11 -1.96
CA LYS A 29 -3.94 19.87 -3.14
C LYS A 29 -3.10 19.13 -4.18
N VAL A 30 -3.29 17.82 -4.26
CA VAL A 30 -2.66 17.00 -5.30
C VAL A 30 -3.72 16.66 -6.35
N PRO A 31 -3.49 16.91 -7.63
CA PRO A 31 -4.40 16.48 -8.68
C PRO A 31 -4.48 14.95 -8.72
N GLU A 32 -5.65 14.43 -9.10
CA GLU A 32 -5.79 12.99 -9.32
C GLU A 32 -4.82 12.54 -10.42
N THR A 33 -4.13 11.43 -10.17
CA THR A 33 -3.13 10.92 -11.08
C THR A 33 -3.58 9.57 -11.64
N LYS A 34 -3.49 9.44 -12.96
CA LYS A 34 -3.70 8.17 -13.66
C LYS A 34 -2.36 7.50 -13.91
N ALA A 35 -2.30 6.19 -13.70
CA ALA A 35 -1.11 5.42 -13.95
C ALA A 35 -1.47 3.98 -14.36
N LYS A 36 -0.45 3.24 -14.79
CA LYS A 36 -0.52 1.79 -15.01
C LYS A 36 0.48 1.11 -14.11
N ILE A 37 0.05 0.03 -13.49
CA ILE A 37 0.92 -0.83 -12.70
C ILE A 37 1.10 -2.14 -13.45
N TYR A 38 2.34 -2.57 -13.55
CA TYR A 38 2.73 -3.87 -14.02
C TYR A 38 3.37 -4.63 -12.86
N PHE A 39 2.91 -5.83 -12.65
CA PHE A 39 3.43 -6.73 -11.63
C PHE A 39 3.80 -8.06 -12.26
N LYS A 40 4.90 -8.66 -11.80
CA LYS A 40 5.29 -10.03 -12.12
C LYS A 40 5.97 -10.65 -10.92
N GLN A 41 5.54 -11.84 -10.57
CA GLN A 41 6.15 -12.59 -9.48
C GLN A 41 7.67 -12.77 -9.67
N PRO A 42 8.46 -12.82 -8.56
CA PRO A 42 7.98 -12.77 -7.17
C PRO A 42 7.68 -11.36 -6.66
N ASP A 43 8.34 -10.32 -7.20
CA ASP A 43 8.36 -8.96 -6.63
C ASP A 43 8.68 -7.86 -7.67
N LYS A 44 8.61 -8.18 -8.96
CA LYS A 44 8.86 -7.19 -10.01
C LYS A 44 7.65 -6.26 -10.14
N VAL A 45 7.89 -4.96 -10.02
CA VAL A 45 6.88 -3.92 -10.16
C VAL A 45 7.39 -2.81 -11.07
N HIS A 46 6.55 -2.33 -11.96
CA HIS A 46 6.79 -1.14 -12.76
C HIS A 46 5.56 -0.25 -12.76
N LEU A 47 5.78 1.05 -12.51
CA LEU A 47 4.76 2.08 -12.52
C LEU A 47 4.98 3.00 -13.72
N GLU A 48 3.99 3.10 -14.58
CA GLU A 48 3.94 4.04 -15.70
C GLU A 48 2.87 5.09 -15.39
N ALA A 49 3.28 6.32 -15.09
CA ALA A 49 2.37 7.41 -14.75
C ALA A 49 2.30 8.43 -15.88
N GLU A 50 1.09 8.94 -16.13
CA GLU A 50 0.87 10.07 -17.04
C GLU A 50 1.13 11.38 -16.28
N GLY A 51 2.24 12.07 -16.61
CA GLY A 51 2.61 13.35 -16.01
C GLY A 51 3.57 13.25 -14.82
N PHE A 52 3.80 14.39 -14.17
CA PHE A 52 4.68 14.47 -13.00
C PHE A 52 3.96 13.90 -11.78
N ALA A 53 4.17 12.63 -11.50
CA ALA A 53 3.56 11.97 -10.36
C ALA A 53 4.52 12.02 -9.18
N MET A 54 4.18 12.79 -8.17
CA MET A 54 4.74 12.67 -6.82
C MET A 54 4.17 11.41 -6.17
N LEU A 55 4.41 10.25 -6.79
CA LEU A 55 3.90 8.99 -6.32
C LEU A 55 4.99 8.28 -5.53
N PRO A 56 4.70 7.76 -4.34
CA PRO A 56 5.64 6.87 -3.67
C PRO A 56 5.92 5.70 -4.61
N LYS A 57 7.21 5.46 -4.93
CA LYS A 57 7.63 4.38 -5.82
C LYS A 57 7.25 2.99 -5.29
N ASN A 58 6.99 2.90 -3.99
CA ASN A 58 6.68 1.64 -3.30
C ASN A 58 5.30 1.72 -2.65
N GLY A 59 4.55 0.62 -2.68
CA GLY A 59 3.30 0.44 -1.91
C GLY A 59 2.01 0.69 -2.67
N MET A 60 2.06 0.96 -3.99
CA MET A 60 0.87 1.04 -4.83
C MET A 60 0.56 -0.27 -5.57
N GLU A 61 1.55 -1.14 -5.65
CA GLU A 61 1.34 -2.52 -6.06
C GLU A 61 0.66 -3.29 -4.93
N PHE A 62 -0.32 -4.09 -5.28
CA PHE A 62 -0.90 -5.02 -4.32
C PHE A 62 -0.22 -6.38 -4.46
N SER A 63 0.51 -6.73 -3.41
CA SER A 63 1.04 -8.09 -3.19
C SER A 63 1.03 -8.37 -1.68
N PRO A 64 0.58 -9.54 -1.22
CA PRO A 64 0.73 -9.91 0.19
C PRO A 64 2.19 -9.87 0.67
N SER A 65 3.16 -10.12 -0.21
CA SER A 65 4.58 -10.05 0.12
C SER A 65 5.08 -8.63 0.41
N SER A 66 4.42 -7.61 -0.12
CA SER A 66 4.72 -6.22 0.23
C SER A 66 4.21 -5.83 1.62
N LEU A 67 3.16 -6.51 2.09
CA LEU A 67 2.55 -6.27 3.39
C LEU A 67 3.12 -7.17 4.50
N ILE A 68 3.43 -8.42 4.16
CA ILE A 68 3.87 -9.45 5.11
C ILE A 68 5.34 -9.78 4.81
N LYS A 69 6.25 -9.30 5.66
CA LYS A 69 7.68 -9.58 5.54
C LYS A 69 7.95 -11.08 5.72
N LYS A 70 9.11 -11.57 5.27
CA LYS A 70 9.44 -13.01 5.32
C LYS A 70 9.58 -13.53 6.74
N ASP A 71 10.18 -12.74 7.64
CA ASP A 71 10.46 -13.16 9.01
C ASP A 71 9.50 -12.45 9.97
N TYR A 72 8.54 -13.20 10.52
CA TYR A 72 7.54 -12.69 11.44
C TYR A 72 7.04 -13.78 12.40
N THR A 73 6.48 -13.33 13.53
CA THR A 73 5.62 -14.13 14.39
C THR A 73 4.18 -13.73 14.16
N ALA A 74 3.29 -14.71 13.98
CA ALA A 74 1.87 -14.50 13.80
C ALA A 74 1.05 -15.10 14.93
N ILE A 75 0.12 -14.33 15.48
CA ILE A 75 -0.76 -14.73 16.59
C ILE A 75 -2.21 -14.55 16.12
N TYR A 76 -2.96 -15.64 16.08
CA TYR A 76 -4.41 -15.57 15.91
C TYR A 76 -5.03 -14.97 17.17
N GLU A 77 -5.93 -14.03 17.02
CA GLU A 77 -6.59 -13.36 18.13
C GLU A 77 -8.04 -13.81 18.28
N GLN A 78 -8.86 -13.62 17.25
CA GLN A 78 -10.28 -13.93 17.26
C GLN A 78 -10.89 -13.87 15.86
N ASP A 79 -12.14 -14.31 15.76
CA ASP A 79 -12.97 -14.06 14.57
C ASP A 79 -13.93 -12.90 14.85
N VAL A 80 -14.08 -12.00 13.88
CA VAL A 80 -15.00 -10.86 13.96
C VAL A 80 -15.71 -10.64 12.63
N GLU A 81 -16.85 -9.97 12.69
CA GLU A 81 -17.49 -9.45 11.49
C GLU A 81 -16.96 -8.05 11.18
N LEU A 82 -16.41 -7.86 9.98
CA LEU A 82 -15.95 -6.57 9.47
C LEU A 82 -16.72 -6.21 8.21
N ASN A 83 -17.57 -5.18 8.28
CA ASN A 83 -18.37 -4.69 7.15
C ASN A 83 -19.19 -5.81 6.45
N GLY A 84 -19.78 -6.72 7.22
CA GLY A 84 -20.58 -7.85 6.71
C GLY A 84 -19.75 -9.08 6.26
N PHE A 85 -18.44 -9.08 6.48
CA PHE A 85 -17.56 -10.20 6.17
C PHE A 85 -17.06 -10.87 7.44
N LYS A 86 -17.16 -12.20 7.52
CA LYS A 86 -16.49 -12.98 8.58
C LYS A 86 -14.99 -12.95 8.35
N THR A 87 -14.26 -12.38 9.30
CA THR A 87 -12.82 -12.22 9.23
C THR A 87 -12.13 -12.84 10.43
N SER A 88 -10.96 -13.42 10.19
CA SER A 88 -10.02 -13.82 11.25
C SER A 88 -9.03 -12.70 11.50
N VAL A 89 -8.90 -12.30 12.76
CA VAL A 89 -7.94 -11.27 13.19
C VAL A 89 -6.63 -11.94 13.56
N VAL A 90 -5.56 -11.48 12.93
CA VAL A 90 -4.20 -12.02 13.14
C VAL A 90 -3.25 -10.87 13.39
N LYS A 91 -2.54 -10.91 14.50
CA LYS A 91 -1.43 -10.01 14.82
C LYS A 91 -0.13 -10.56 14.24
N VAL A 92 0.62 -9.70 13.56
CA VAL A 92 1.90 -10.02 12.95
C VAL A 92 2.96 -9.10 13.49
N ILE A 93 3.99 -9.67 14.06
CA ILE A 93 5.15 -8.99 14.64
C ILE A 93 6.34 -9.32 13.75
N PRO A 94 6.90 -8.34 13.01
CA PRO A 94 8.11 -8.56 12.23
C PRO A 94 9.28 -8.93 13.15
N LEU A 95 10.10 -9.88 12.73
CA LEU A 95 11.33 -10.25 13.44
C LEU A 95 12.51 -9.43 12.91
N GLY A 96 13.38 -9.01 13.80
CA GLY A 96 14.55 -8.19 13.48
C GLY A 96 14.32 -6.68 13.54
N ASP A 97 15.41 -5.92 13.66
CA ASP A 97 15.39 -4.47 13.97
C ASP A 97 15.27 -3.54 12.77
N GLN A 98 15.26 -4.07 11.54
CA GLN A 98 15.41 -3.28 10.31
C GLN A 98 14.11 -2.67 9.75
N GLY A 99 12.99 -2.76 10.47
CA GLY A 99 11.70 -2.29 9.98
C GLY A 99 11.13 -1.11 10.77
N GLU A 100 10.43 -0.21 10.09
CA GLU A 100 9.64 0.85 10.75
C GLU A 100 8.40 0.28 11.45
N VAL A 101 7.78 -0.76 10.88
CA VAL A 101 6.59 -1.40 11.47
C VAL A 101 7.00 -2.32 12.62
N ILE A 102 6.36 -2.12 13.78
CA ILE A 102 6.58 -2.95 14.98
C ILE A 102 5.48 -3.97 15.22
N LEU A 103 4.26 -3.68 14.76
CA LEU A 103 3.10 -4.55 14.89
C LEU A 103 2.13 -4.27 13.75
N SER A 104 1.56 -5.31 13.17
CA SER A 104 0.42 -5.20 12.26
C SER A 104 -0.71 -6.12 12.68
N THR A 105 -1.94 -5.64 12.58
CA THR A 105 -3.16 -6.44 12.75
C THR A 105 -3.83 -6.58 11.42
N TYR A 106 -4.12 -7.83 11.03
CA TYR A 106 -4.75 -8.19 9.75
C TYR A 106 -6.16 -8.72 9.99
N TRP A 107 -7.14 -8.22 9.26
CA TRP A 107 -8.48 -8.79 9.14
C TRP A 107 -8.56 -9.57 7.83
N ILE A 108 -8.59 -10.88 7.94
CA ILE A 108 -8.51 -11.81 6.80
C ILE A 108 -9.89 -12.43 6.56
N ASP A 109 -10.44 -12.19 5.39
CA ASP A 109 -11.73 -12.77 4.96
C ASP A 109 -11.62 -14.30 4.92
N GLN A 110 -12.46 -14.97 5.72
CA GLN A 110 -12.42 -16.43 5.84
C GLN A 110 -12.87 -17.15 4.57
N LYS A 111 -13.80 -16.56 3.81
CA LYS A 111 -14.34 -17.14 2.59
C LYS A 111 -13.43 -16.92 1.38
N LYS A 112 -13.03 -15.67 1.17
CA LYS A 112 -12.20 -15.30 0.02
C LYS A 112 -10.70 -15.53 0.23
N GLN A 113 -10.25 -15.73 1.46
CA GLN A 113 -8.83 -15.85 1.84
C GLN A 113 -8.02 -14.65 1.31
N VAL A 114 -8.52 -13.44 1.60
CA VAL A 114 -7.88 -12.16 1.25
C VAL A 114 -7.83 -11.24 2.46
N ILE A 115 -6.91 -10.28 2.44
CA ILE A 115 -6.80 -9.26 3.47
C ILE A 115 -7.86 -8.19 3.20
N ARG A 116 -8.75 -7.92 4.17
CA ARG A 116 -9.74 -6.84 4.11
C ARG A 116 -9.25 -5.54 4.70
N LYS A 117 -8.48 -5.65 5.79
CA LYS A 117 -7.91 -4.49 6.48
C LYS A 117 -6.57 -4.85 7.09
N VAL A 118 -5.68 -3.88 7.10
CA VAL A 118 -4.44 -3.89 7.89
C VAL A 118 -4.41 -2.66 8.75
N GLU A 119 -4.02 -2.80 10.00
CA GLU A 119 -3.64 -1.70 10.88
C GLU A 119 -2.21 -1.93 11.33
N SER A 120 -1.32 -0.97 11.09
CA SER A 120 0.09 -1.10 11.41
C SER A 120 0.55 0.04 12.30
N THR A 121 1.29 -0.30 13.34
CA THR A 121 1.97 0.65 14.23
C THR A 121 3.45 0.69 13.88
N THR A 122 3.98 1.89 13.76
CA THR A 122 5.38 2.16 13.43
C THR A 122 6.15 2.70 14.63
N LYS A 123 7.48 2.65 14.54
CA LYS A 123 8.39 3.18 15.59
C LYS A 123 8.24 4.69 15.77
N THR A 124 8.08 5.42 14.67
CA THR A 124 8.20 6.89 14.63
C THR A 124 6.99 7.62 14.08
N ASN A 125 6.23 6.99 13.18
CA ASN A 125 5.18 7.66 12.40
C ASN A 125 3.75 7.33 12.84
N GLY A 126 3.59 6.77 14.06
CA GLY A 126 2.27 6.43 14.60
C GLY A 126 1.63 5.23 13.91
N THR A 127 0.31 5.24 13.80
CA THR A 127 -0.48 4.13 13.26
C THR A 127 -1.12 4.53 11.94
N PHE A 128 -1.09 3.62 10.97
CA PHE A 128 -1.81 3.76 9.70
C PHE A 128 -2.72 2.55 9.46
N THR A 129 -3.73 2.75 8.62
CA THR A 129 -4.64 1.69 8.19
C THR A 129 -4.65 1.56 6.68
N ILE A 130 -4.87 0.34 6.20
CA ILE A 130 -5.09 0.05 4.78
C ILE A 130 -6.35 -0.79 4.67
N ASP A 131 -7.36 -0.28 3.98
CA ASP A 131 -8.59 -0.99 3.70
C ASP A 131 -8.60 -1.47 2.24
N PHE A 132 -8.97 -2.74 2.02
CA PHE A 132 -9.01 -3.39 0.71
C PHE A 132 -10.45 -3.74 0.35
N ASN A 133 -10.90 -3.27 -0.81
CA ASN A 133 -12.20 -3.61 -1.36
C ASN A 133 -12.02 -4.51 -2.59
N TYR A 134 -12.83 -5.56 -2.66
CA TYR A 134 -12.79 -6.56 -3.72
C TYR A 134 -14.14 -6.63 -4.41
N ASP A 135 -14.13 -6.86 -5.72
CA ASP A 135 -15.33 -7.16 -6.51
C ASP A 135 -15.44 -8.69 -6.71
N ASP A 136 -16.65 -9.23 -6.54
CA ASP A 136 -16.92 -10.64 -6.75
C ASP A 136 -16.81 -11.07 -8.22
N LYS A 137 -16.90 -10.11 -9.13
CA LYS A 137 -16.70 -10.35 -10.57
C LYS A 137 -15.25 -10.65 -10.94
N ILE A 138 -14.29 -10.24 -10.10
CA ILE A 138 -12.87 -10.52 -10.33
C ILE A 138 -12.53 -11.87 -9.71
N LYS A 139 -12.14 -12.82 -10.57
CA LYS A 139 -11.80 -14.20 -10.17
C LYS A 139 -10.58 -14.27 -9.25
N TYR A 140 -9.64 -13.34 -9.41
CA TYR A 140 -8.36 -13.31 -8.70
C TYR A 140 -8.46 -12.52 -7.38
N PRO A 141 -7.59 -12.78 -6.39
CA PRO A 141 -7.58 -12.09 -5.11
C PRO A 141 -6.94 -10.68 -5.22
N LEU A 142 -7.44 -9.89 -6.16
CA LEU A 142 -6.95 -8.55 -6.46
C LEU A 142 -8.01 -7.50 -6.07
N PRO A 143 -7.64 -6.45 -5.34
CA PRO A 143 -8.58 -5.42 -4.91
C PRO A 143 -8.97 -4.49 -6.07
N VAL A 144 -10.18 -3.95 -6.01
CA VAL A 144 -10.64 -2.87 -6.92
C VAL A 144 -10.42 -1.49 -6.33
N LYS A 145 -10.19 -1.42 -5.01
CA LYS A 145 -9.90 -0.17 -4.32
C LYS A 145 -9.08 -0.44 -3.07
N ILE A 146 -8.07 0.39 -2.87
CA ILE A 146 -7.30 0.45 -1.62
C ILE A 146 -7.45 1.86 -1.04
N VAL A 147 -7.66 1.95 0.27
CA VAL A 147 -7.65 3.20 1.01
C VAL A 147 -6.56 3.10 2.07
N PHE A 148 -5.52 3.87 1.90
CA PHE A 148 -4.49 4.07 2.91
C PHE A 148 -4.84 5.30 3.73
N ALA A 149 -4.98 5.17 5.04
CA ALA A 149 -5.27 6.28 5.95
C ALA A 149 -4.21 6.34 7.06
N PHE A 150 -3.77 7.54 7.39
CA PHE A 150 -2.73 7.77 8.37
C PHE A 150 -3.00 9.01 9.22
N ASN A 151 -2.44 9.00 10.42
CA ASN A 151 -2.37 10.16 11.29
C ASN A 151 -0.89 10.45 11.52
N MET A 152 -0.43 11.63 11.13
CA MET A 152 0.96 12.03 11.27
C MET A 152 1.05 13.39 11.95
N ASP A 153 2.07 13.57 12.77
CA ASP A 153 2.45 14.90 13.21
C ASP A 153 2.94 15.71 12.02
N LYS A 154 2.54 16.98 11.92
CA LYS A 154 2.85 17.86 10.79
C LYS A 154 4.34 17.93 10.43
N MET A 155 5.22 17.60 11.36
CA MET A 155 6.67 17.63 11.16
C MET A 155 7.24 16.41 10.44
N ASN A 156 6.45 15.35 10.23
CA ASN A 156 6.90 14.06 9.68
C ASN A 156 6.23 13.68 8.35
N ILE A 157 5.67 14.65 7.63
CA ILE A 157 5.12 14.37 6.30
C ILE A 157 6.30 14.06 5.37
N PRO A 158 6.35 12.87 4.75
CA PRO A 158 7.42 12.55 3.80
C PRO A 158 7.48 13.59 2.68
N ALA A 159 8.68 14.02 2.31
CA ALA A 159 8.91 15.00 1.24
C ALA A 159 8.24 14.60 -0.08
N THR A 160 8.07 13.30 -0.31
CA THR A 160 7.33 12.74 -1.45
C THR A 160 5.83 13.09 -1.47
N ILE A 161 5.25 13.47 -0.33
CA ILE A 161 3.84 13.86 -0.21
C ILE A 161 3.70 15.38 -0.06
N SER A 162 4.68 16.04 0.60
CA SER A 162 4.62 17.50 0.84
C SER A 162 4.93 18.38 -0.36
N GLY A 163 5.52 17.82 -1.41
CA GLY A 163 5.90 18.60 -2.61
C GLY A 163 7.10 19.54 -2.42
N GLU A 164 7.71 19.52 -1.27
CA GLU A 164 8.87 20.37 -0.99
C GLU A 164 10.14 19.73 -1.54
N THR A 165 10.62 20.24 -2.66
CA THR A 165 11.90 19.84 -3.29
C THR A 165 13.09 20.60 -2.76
N ASN A 166 12.95 21.54 -1.82
CA ASN A 166 14.03 22.34 -1.28
C ASN A 166 14.20 22.13 0.21
N SER A 167 15.37 21.65 0.55
CA SER A 167 15.94 21.52 1.89
C SER A 167 16.29 22.91 2.47
N GLU A 168 15.30 23.69 2.84
CA GLU A 168 15.51 24.76 3.80
C GLU A 168 15.20 24.23 5.20
N LYS A 169 16.20 24.36 6.08
CA LYS A 169 16.09 23.95 7.49
C LYS A 169 14.89 24.65 8.12
N PRO A 170 14.00 23.92 8.83
CA PRO A 170 12.83 24.51 9.45
C PRO A 170 13.26 25.57 10.47
N ASP A 171 12.76 26.79 10.27
CA ASP A 171 12.90 27.86 11.22
C ASP A 171 12.30 27.47 12.59
N LYS A 172 13.10 27.53 13.63
CA LYS A 172 12.81 27.09 15.00
C LYS A 172 11.73 27.92 15.73
N LYS A 173 10.77 28.56 15.07
CA LYS A 173 9.84 29.51 15.72
C LYS A 173 8.35 29.23 15.59
N ASN A 174 7.90 28.06 15.09
CA ASN A 174 6.46 27.72 15.20
C ASN A 174 6.26 26.54 16.15
N LYS A 175 6.20 26.86 17.44
CA LYS A 175 5.73 25.97 18.52
C LYS A 175 4.20 25.87 18.48
N ASN A 176 3.60 25.23 17.49
CA ASN A 176 2.30 24.61 17.60
C ASN A 176 2.50 23.10 17.72
N ALA A 177 3.05 22.69 18.84
CA ALA A 177 3.10 21.30 19.26
C ALA A 177 1.66 20.77 19.38
N GLY A 178 1.30 19.77 18.59
CA GLY A 178 0.11 18.95 18.83
C GLY A 178 -0.95 18.87 17.73
N SER A 179 -0.76 19.40 16.52
CA SER A 179 -1.76 19.16 15.46
C SER A 179 -1.36 17.96 14.61
N THR A 180 -2.06 16.86 14.82
CA THR A 180 -1.96 15.66 13.98
C THR A 180 -2.59 15.93 12.62
N THR A 181 -1.89 15.67 11.53
CA THR A 181 -2.44 15.72 10.17
C THR A 181 -3.03 14.37 9.83
N LYS A 182 -4.30 14.39 9.43
CA LYS A 182 -4.99 13.21 8.90
C LYS A 182 -4.88 13.24 7.38
N GLY A 183 -4.57 12.10 6.80
CA GLY A 183 -4.49 11.97 5.36
C GLY A 183 -5.02 10.64 4.87
N LYS A 184 -5.48 10.64 3.61
CA LYS A 184 -5.91 9.43 2.90
C LYS A 184 -5.31 9.42 1.50
N VAL A 185 -4.87 8.26 1.07
CA VAL A 185 -4.55 7.97 -0.33
C VAL A 185 -5.53 6.91 -0.79
N ILE A 186 -6.27 7.19 -1.84
CA ILE A 186 -7.26 6.29 -2.42
C ILE A 186 -6.75 5.85 -3.78
N VAL A 187 -6.60 4.55 -3.98
CA VAL A 187 -6.21 3.95 -5.25
C VAL A 187 -7.36 3.10 -5.77
N ASN A 188 -7.91 3.48 -6.91
CA ASN A 188 -8.92 2.70 -7.60
C ASN A 188 -8.28 1.95 -8.76
N TYR A 189 -8.57 0.66 -8.85
CA TYR A 189 -8.01 -0.26 -9.84
C TYR A 189 -9.08 -0.63 -10.86
N SER A 190 -8.72 -0.63 -12.15
CA SER A 190 -9.61 -0.99 -13.24
C SER A 190 -8.85 -1.70 -14.36
N ASN A 191 -9.58 -2.37 -15.24
CA ASN A 191 -9.01 -3.00 -16.44
C ASN A 191 -7.86 -3.99 -16.16
N TYR A 192 -8.03 -4.84 -15.17
CA TYR A 192 -7.06 -5.89 -14.87
C TYR A 192 -6.87 -6.85 -16.04
N LEU A 193 -5.63 -7.03 -16.44
CA LEU A 193 -5.18 -8.11 -17.33
C LEU A 193 -4.28 -9.02 -16.51
N VAL A 194 -4.80 -10.18 -16.08
CA VAL A 194 -4.12 -11.08 -15.14
C VAL A 194 -3.65 -12.33 -15.88
N ASN A 195 -2.41 -12.76 -15.61
CA ASN A 195 -1.79 -13.95 -16.17
C ASN A 195 -1.80 -13.93 -17.72
N LYS A 196 -1.46 -12.77 -18.30
CA LYS A 196 -1.37 -12.60 -19.74
C LYS A 196 0.07 -12.53 -20.26
N GLY A 197 1.03 -12.62 -19.35
CA GLY A 197 2.46 -12.58 -19.67
C GLY A 197 2.95 -11.13 -19.79
N VAL A 198 3.36 -10.53 -18.68
CA VAL A 198 4.04 -9.23 -18.70
C VAL A 198 5.49 -9.43 -19.12
N PRO A 199 5.96 -8.78 -20.23
CA PRO A 199 7.33 -8.91 -20.71
C PRO A 199 8.35 -8.40 -19.67
N ASP A 200 9.49 -9.07 -19.56
CA ASP A 200 10.55 -8.67 -18.62
C ASP A 200 11.16 -7.31 -18.97
N SER A 201 11.17 -6.94 -20.24
CA SER A 201 11.65 -5.63 -20.72
C SER A 201 10.93 -4.42 -20.11
N ILE A 202 9.73 -4.60 -19.56
CA ILE A 202 8.98 -3.52 -18.85
C ILE A 202 9.66 -3.19 -17.54
N PHE A 203 10.31 -4.15 -16.89
CA PHE A 203 10.97 -3.99 -15.59
C PHE A 203 12.44 -3.59 -15.69
N GLU A 204 13.01 -3.61 -16.92
CA GLU A 204 14.33 -3.09 -17.17
C GLU A 204 14.27 -1.57 -17.16
N GLU A 205 14.99 -0.92 -16.24
CA GLU A 205 15.13 0.54 -16.26
C GLU A 205 15.74 0.94 -17.61
N LYS A 206 14.99 1.71 -18.38
CA LYS A 206 15.60 2.45 -19.49
C LYS A 206 16.53 3.47 -18.83
N ASN A 207 17.81 3.16 -18.76
CA ASN A 207 18.86 4.15 -18.54
C ASN A 207 18.73 5.18 -19.68
N LYS A 208 17.88 6.19 -19.46
CA LYS A 208 17.96 7.41 -20.28
C LYS A 208 19.18 8.14 -19.74
N GLU A 209 20.28 7.89 -20.43
CA GLU A 209 21.45 8.76 -20.43
C GLU A 209 20.97 10.20 -20.54
N SER A 210 21.31 10.97 -19.51
CA SER A 210 21.29 12.42 -19.58
C SER A 210 22.40 12.81 -20.55
N ASN A 211 22.05 13.23 -21.74
CA ASN A 211 22.88 14.10 -22.56
C ASN A 211 22.42 15.53 -22.36
#